data_241fe4464dc7c6acb106dff9d407bedc
#
_entry.id   241fe4464dc7c6acb106dff9d407bedc
#
_cell.length_a   1.000
_cell.length_b   1.000
_cell.length_c   1.000
_cell.angle_alpha   90.00
_cell.angle_beta   90.00
_cell.angle_gamma   90.00
#
_symmetry.space_group_name_H-M   'P 1'
#
loop_
_entity.id
_entity.type
_entity.pdbx_description
1 polymer ?
#
loop_
_entity_poly.entity_id
_entity_poly.type
_entity_poly.pdbx_seq_one_letter_code
_entity_poly.pdbx_strand_id
1 'polypeptide(L)'
;MHTKTIFTMLTVASAATALTACADPTTTTNPASSTTTTASSATSYDISSIPTVDDIAALVPYDVKKRGTLRNGASTGYAPAEYMDADGQTPIGYDIDINKALAQVMGLNAGETKHSEFPTIIPALGTKFDVGISSFTITTEREQQVNMVSYLNVGSAWGVATGNPKNFNPSDPCGATIAVQTGTAQEEYAATLSDECVAAGKGKITVMPHELQTDIATKLIGGQYDATLADSTVIGYTSTQSGGKIEQIGETFESAPQGIAIAKDDAQLTEAVQKAMQYLMDTGYLTDILATYGADNAALTTAELNPSVN
;
A
#
# COMPACT_ATOMS: atom_id res chain seq x y z
N MET A 1 1.81 33.10 -59.24
CA MET A 1 3.21 32.96 -59.63
C MET A 1 3.71 31.62 -59.15
N HIS A 2 4.03 30.74 -60.10
CA HIS A 2 4.50 29.38 -59.89
C HIS A 2 5.99 29.40 -59.61
N THR A 3 6.47 28.57 -58.70
CA THR A 3 7.83 28.10 -58.79
C THR A 3 7.90 26.64 -58.24
N LYS A 4 8.15 25.72 -59.18
CA LYS A 4 8.49 24.34 -58.98
C LYS A 4 9.98 24.25 -58.64
N THR A 5 10.36 23.35 -57.71
CA THR A 5 11.76 22.91 -57.60
C THR A 5 11.82 21.43 -57.24
N ILE A 6 12.44 20.76 -58.03
CA ILE A 6 12.95 19.49 -58.51
C ILE A 6 13.53 18.59 -57.41
N PHE A 7 13.10 17.29 -57.47
CA PHE A 7 13.69 16.11 -56.82
C PHE A 7 15.08 15.79 -57.37
N THR A 8 16.01 15.41 -56.49
CA THR A 8 17.22 14.69 -56.87
C THR A 8 17.36 13.45 -56.00
N MET A 9 17.18 12.28 -56.63
CA MET A 9 17.54 10.96 -56.09
C MET A 9 19.04 10.79 -56.13
N LEU A 10 19.62 10.30 -55.02
CA LEU A 10 20.98 9.77 -55.01
C LEU A 10 20.94 8.31 -54.52
N THR A 11 21.17 7.40 -55.44
CA THR A 11 21.38 5.97 -55.21
C THR A 11 22.82 5.73 -54.78
N VAL A 12 23.07 5.04 -53.68
CA VAL A 12 24.40 4.50 -53.34
C VAL A 12 24.31 2.98 -53.19
N ALA A 13 25.17 2.34 -53.94
CA ALA A 13 25.27 0.91 -54.11
C ALA A 13 25.96 0.21 -52.93
N SER A 14 25.47 -0.99 -52.65
CA SER A 14 26.01 -1.93 -51.65
C SER A 14 27.27 -2.63 -52.19
N ALA A 15 28.34 -2.69 -51.42
CA ALA A 15 29.46 -3.60 -51.61
C ALA A 15 29.51 -4.61 -50.46
N ALA A 16 29.23 -5.86 -50.73
CA ALA A 16 29.39 -6.98 -49.81
C ALA A 16 30.83 -7.49 -49.90
N THR A 17 31.57 -7.52 -48.83
CA THR A 17 32.84 -8.25 -48.70
C THR A 17 32.66 -9.44 -47.74
N ALA A 18 32.75 -10.65 -48.32
CA ALA A 18 32.83 -11.88 -47.56
C ALA A 18 34.27 -12.08 -47.05
N LEU A 19 34.43 -12.31 -45.77
CA LEU A 19 35.66 -12.79 -45.12
C LEU A 19 35.40 -14.20 -44.59
N THR A 20 36.02 -15.17 -45.26
CA THR A 20 36.19 -16.55 -44.78
C THR A 20 37.30 -16.56 -43.74
N ALA A 21 37.03 -17.02 -42.53
CA ALA A 21 38.04 -17.37 -41.53
C ALA A 21 37.92 -18.84 -41.17
N CYS A 22 39.05 -19.51 -41.24
CA CYS A 22 39.27 -20.93 -40.94
C CYS A 22 38.97 -21.26 -39.46
N ALA A 23 38.42 -22.44 -39.28
CA ALA A 23 38.20 -23.08 -37.98
C ALA A 23 39.51 -23.66 -37.44
N ASP A 24 39.72 -23.52 -36.14
CA ASP A 24 40.58 -24.38 -35.32
C ASP A 24 39.80 -24.83 -34.06
N PRO A 25 39.77 -26.11 -33.73
CA PRO A 25 38.90 -26.65 -32.69
C PRO A 25 39.68 -26.82 -31.40
N THR A 26 39.34 -26.11 -30.35
CA THR A 26 39.38 -26.53 -28.92
C THR A 26 39.27 -25.33 -28.00
N THR A 27 38.08 -25.00 -27.61
CA THR A 27 37.84 -24.44 -26.26
C THR A 27 36.36 -24.61 -25.94
N THR A 28 36.10 -25.39 -24.92
CA THR A 28 34.79 -25.63 -24.33
C THR A 28 34.33 -24.30 -23.63
N THR A 29 33.51 -23.55 -24.32
CA THR A 29 32.81 -22.44 -23.68
C THR A 29 31.44 -22.94 -23.25
N ASN A 30 31.24 -22.99 -21.90
CA ASN A 30 29.93 -23.13 -21.28
C ASN A 30 29.01 -22.02 -21.83
N PRO A 31 27.76 -22.33 -22.21
CA PRO A 31 26.79 -21.29 -22.49
C PRO A 31 26.50 -20.58 -21.16
N ALA A 32 26.81 -19.30 -21.11
CA ALA A 32 26.32 -18.43 -20.04
C ALA A 32 24.79 -18.55 -20.00
N SER A 33 24.29 -19.20 -18.97
CA SER A 33 22.87 -19.24 -18.63
C SER A 33 22.46 -17.79 -18.32
N SER A 34 21.82 -17.14 -19.28
CA SER A 34 21.11 -15.89 -19.03
C SER A 34 19.96 -16.24 -18.05
N THR A 35 20.23 -16.04 -16.77
CA THR A 35 19.17 -16.04 -15.76
C THR A 35 18.28 -14.84 -16.07
N THR A 36 17.21 -15.08 -16.80
CA THR A 36 16.09 -14.16 -16.88
C THR A 36 15.54 -14.09 -15.46
N THR A 37 15.86 -13.04 -14.74
CA THR A 37 15.20 -12.72 -13.48
C THR A 37 13.75 -12.40 -13.86
N THR A 38 12.88 -13.41 -13.77
CA THR A 38 11.45 -13.21 -13.81
C THR A 38 11.15 -12.35 -12.60
N ALA A 39 10.71 -11.11 -12.82
CA ALA A 39 10.11 -10.33 -11.75
C ALA A 39 8.99 -11.21 -11.18
N SER A 40 9.13 -11.61 -9.91
CA SER A 40 8.08 -12.31 -9.20
C SER A 40 6.91 -11.34 -9.13
N SER A 41 5.85 -11.60 -9.89
CA SER A 41 4.56 -10.94 -9.65
C SER A 41 4.21 -11.18 -8.20
N ALA A 42 3.86 -10.15 -7.46
CA ALA A 42 3.41 -10.28 -6.09
C ALA A 42 2.26 -11.29 -6.08
N THR A 43 2.42 -12.36 -5.29
CA THR A 43 1.46 -13.46 -5.29
C THR A 43 0.32 -13.03 -4.38
N SER A 44 -0.83 -12.69 -4.95
CA SER A 44 -2.08 -12.49 -4.21
C SER A 44 -2.49 -13.79 -3.53
N TYR A 45 -3.12 -13.71 -2.34
CA TYR A 45 -3.63 -14.89 -1.64
C TYR A 45 -4.79 -15.53 -2.42
N ASP A 46 -4.82 -16.86 -2.49
CA ASP A 46 -5.93 -17.60 -3.13
C ASP A 46 -7.14 -17.67 -2.19
N ILE A 47 -8.09 -16.79 -2.37
CA ILE A 47 -9.31 -16.72 -1.56
C ILE A 47 -10.33 -17.81 -1.91
N SER A 48 -10.13 -18.60 -2.98
CA SER A 48 -11.11 -19.59 -3.45
C SER A 48 -11.39 -20.71 -2.46
N SER A 49 -10.45 -20.94 -1.51
CA SER A 49 -10.59 -21.92 -0.42
C SER A 49 -11.44 -21.42 0.74
N ILE A 50 -11.74 -20.12 0.81
CA ILE A 50 -12.54 -19.52 1.89
C ILE A 50 -14.03 -19.81 1.63
N PRO A 51 -14.75 -20.46 2.55
CA PRO A 51 -16.15 -20.77 2.35
C PRO A 51 -17.05 -19.55 2.59
N THR A 52 -18.20 -19.53 1.93
CA THR A 52 -19.32 -18.68 2.33
C THR A 52 -19.90 -19.16 3.67
N VAL A 53 -20.24 -18.24 4.56
CA VAL A 53 -20.86 -18.53 5.85
C VAL A 53 -22.31 -18.02 5.82
N ASP A 54 -23.28 -18.93 5.75
CA ASP A 54 -24.69 -18.61 5.51
C ASP A 54 -25.28 -17.63 6.53
N ASP A 55 -24.94 -17.78 7.82
CA ASP A 55 -25.39 -16.89 8.89
C ASP A 55 -24.86 -15.46 8.71
N ILE A 56 -23.62 -15.32 8.23
CA ILE A 56 -23.02 -14.02 7.93
C ILE A 56 -23.59 -13.44 6.64
N ALA A 57 -23.72 -14.28 5.62
CA ALA A 57 -24.35 -13.90 4.35
C ALA A 57 -25.80 -13.44 4.53
N ALA A 58 -26.53 -13.94 5.53
CA ALA A 58 -27.88 -13.49 5.88
C ALA A 58 -27.90 -12.02 6.37
N LEU A 59 -26.84 -11.54 7.03
CA LEU A 59 -26.72 -10.19 7.58
C LEU A 59 -26.45 -9.12 6.52
N VAL A 60 -25.93 -9.49 5.35
CA VAL A 60 -25.54 -8.52 4.31
C VAL A 60 -26.74 -7.68 3.88
N PRO A 61 -26.62 -6.34 3.80
CA PRO A 61 -27.71 -5.46 3.35
C PRO A 61 -28.25 -5.85 1.97
N TYR A 62 -29.56 -5.70 1.78
CA TYR A 62 -30.24 -6.11 0.54
C TYR A 62 -29.59 -5.53 -0.72
N ASP A 63 -29.25 -4.22 -0.71
CA ASP A 63 -28.69 -3.57 -1.89
C ASP A 63 -27.26 -4.05 -2.21
N VAL A 64 -26.44 -4.36 -1.18
CA VAL A 64 -25.13 -4.97 -1.34
C VAL A 64 -25.27 -6.38 -1.93
N LYS A 65 -26.18 -7.18 -1.36
CA LYS A 65 -26.51 -8.54 -1.84
C LYS A 65 -26.99 -8.55 -3.28
N LYS A 66 -27.95 -7.66 -3.61
CA LYS A 66 -28.50 -7.52 -4.96
C LYS A 66 -27.43 -7.13 -5.98
N ARG A 67 -26.49 -6.28 -5.61
CA ARG A 67 -25.35 -5.91 -6.45
C ARG A 67 -24.34 -7.05 -6.57
N GLY A 68 -24.20 -7.86 -5.54
CA GLY A 68 -23.29 -8.99 -5.48
C GLY A 68 -21.81 -8.58 -5.30
N THR A 69 -21.54 -7.36 -4.87
CA THR A 69 -20.18 -6.81 -4.81
C THR A 69 -20.01 -5.98 -3.54
N LEU A 70 -18.90 -6.20 -2.80
CA LEU A 70 -18.43 -5.33 -1.73
C LEU A 70 -17.48 -4.29 -2.35
N ARG A 71 -17.90 -3.01 -2.36
CA ARG A 71 -17.13 -1.91 -2.94
C ARG A 71 -16.20 -1.32 -1.90
N ASN A 72 -14.89 -1.45 -2.12
CA ASN A 72 -13.86 -0.86 -1.28
C ASN A 72 -13.23 0.38 -1.93
N GLY A 73 -13.00 1.42 -1.13
CA GLY A 73 -12.13 2.55 -1.46
C GLY A 73 -10.78 2.37 -0.79
N ALA A 74 -9.69 2.48 -1.55
CA ALA A 74 -8.33 2.38 -1.03
C ALA A 74 -7.36 3.32 -1.75
N SER A 75 -6.34 3.81 -1.03
CA SER A 75 -5.27 4.63 -1.61
C SER A 75 -4.14 3.72 -2.10
N THR A 76 -4.23 3.26 -3.34
CA THR A 76 -3.39 2.20 -3.92
C THR A 76 -1.95 2.63 -4.22
N GLY A 77 -1.31 3.26 -3.27
CA GLY A 77 0.09 3.68 -3.27
C GLY A 77 0.75 3.44 -1.92
N TYR A 78 0.29 2.44 -1.15
CA TYR A 78 0.72 2.15 0.23
C TYR A 78 1.12 0.67 0.40
N ALA A 79 2.06 0.21 -0.40
CA ALA A 79 2.54 -1.18 -0.38
C ALA A 79 3.20 -1.55 0.97
N PRO A 80 2.95 -2.79 1.48
CA PRO A 80 2.32 -3.92 0.85
C PRO A 80 0.81 -4.04 1.09
N ALA A 81 0.18 -3.05 1.72
CA ALA A 81 -1.24 -3.09 2.09
C ALA A 81 -2.15 -2.96 0.87
N GLU A 82 -1.99 -1.90 0.09
CA GLU A 82 -2.75 -1.61 -1.11
C GLU A 82 -1.90 -0.85 -2.15
N TYR A 83 -1.68 -1.46 -3.30
CA TYR A 83 -0.87 -0.86 -4.35
C TYR A 83 -1.26 -1.44 -5.71
N MET A 84 -0.77 -0.83 -6.78
CA MET A 84 -1.01 -1.32 -8.14
C MET A 84 0.02 -2.40 -8.50
N ASP A 85 -0.44 -3.47 -9.14
CA ASP A 85 0.44 -4.48 -9.74
C ASP A 85 1.29 -3.86 -10.87
N ALA A 86 2.21 -4.63 -11.42
CA ALA A 86 3.10 -4.21 -12.49
C ALA A 86 2.38 -3.74 -13.77
N ASP A 87 1.09 -4.10 -13.94
CA ASP A 87 0.25 -3.62 -15.04
C ASP A 87 -0.24 -2.16 -14.85
N GLY A 88 -0.04 -1.60 -13.64
CA GLY A 88 -0.47 -0.26 -13.27
C GLY A 88 -1.99 -0.06 -13.19
N GLN A 89 -2.78 -1.13 -13.20
CA GLN A 89 -4.24 -1.08 -13.23
C GLN A 89 -4.90 -1.98 -12.19
N THR A 90 -4.29 -3.12 -11.86
CA THR A 90 -4.85 -4.11 -10.94
C THR A 90 -4.42 -3.80 -9.50
N PRO A 91 -5.36 -3.46 -8.59
CA PRO A 91 -5.04 -3.32 -7.18
C PRO A 91 -4.68 -4.67 -6.56
N ILE A 92 -3.58 -4.71 -5.81
CA ILE A 92 -3.09 -5.86 -5.04
C ILE A 92 -2.64 -5.42 -3.65
N GLY A 93 -2.40 -6.35 -2.76
CA GLY A 93 -1.97 -6.10 -1.38
C GLY A 93 -2.89 -6.79 -0.38
N TYR A 94 -2.47 -6.81 0.90
CA TYR A 94 -3.25 -7.54 1.90
C TYR A 94 -4.63 -6.92 2.14
N ASP A 95 -4.81 -5.61 2.09
CA ASP A 95 -6.11 -4.96 2.25
C ASP A 95 -7.06 -5.28 1.08
N ILE A 96 -6.48 -5.46 -0.12
CA ILE A 96 -7.23 -5.88 -1.30
C ILE A 96 -7.71 -7.32 -1.16
N ASP A 97 -6.83 -8.22 -0.69
CA ASP A 97 -7.17 -9.63 -0.51
C ASP A 97 -8.13 -9.82 0.68
N ILE A 98 -8.00 -9.02 1.75
CA ILE A 98 -8.97 -8.96 2.85
C ILE A 98 -10.36 -8.56 2.33
N ASN A 99 -10.47 -7.52 1.49
CA ASN A 99 -11.75 -7.13 0.89
C ASN A 99 -12.40 -8.28 0.09
N LYS A 100 -11.60 -9.01 -0.70
CA LYS A 100 -12.06 -10.18 -1.46
C LYS A 100 -12.50 -11.31 -0.52
N ALA A 101 -11.72 -11.58 0.55
CA ALA A 101 -12.02 -12.60 1.55
C ALA A 101 -13.32 -12.30 2.30
N LEU A 102 -13.52 -11.05 2.73
CA LEU A 102 -14.78 -10.61 3.35
C LEU A 102 -15.97 -10.81 2.40
N ALA A 103 -15.84 -10.40 1.14
CA ALA A 103 -16.89 -10.62 0.15
C ALA A 103 -17.22 -12.11 -0.01
N GLN A 104 -16.22 -12.99 -0.03
CA GLN A 104 -16.39 -14.44 -0.14
C GLN A 104 -17.14 -15.02 1.07
N VAL A 105 -16.72 -14.67 2.31
CA VAL A 105 -17.39 -15.08 3.55
C VAL A 105 -18.87 -14.62 3.57
N MET A 106 -19.12 -13.39 3.09
CA MET A 106 -20.44 -12.77 3.01
C MET A 106 -21.31 -13.28 1.85
N GLY A 107 -20.81 -14.23 1.05
CA GLY A 107 -21.56 -14.82 -0.07
C GLY A 107 -21.78 -13.85 -1.23
N LEU A 108 -20.91 -12.87 -1.41
CA LEU A 108 -20.90 -11.95 -2.54
C LEU A 108 -20.05 -12.51 -3.70
N ASN A 109 -20.31 -12.06 -4.91
CA ASN A 109 -19.59 -12.51 -6.10
C ASN A 109 -18.17 -11.93 -6.18
N ALA A 110 -17.94 -10.74 -5.61
CA ALA A 110 -16.66 -10.06 -5.67
C ALA A 110 -16.46 -9.04 -4.54
N GLY A 111 -15.20 -8.86 -4.10
CA GLY A 111 -14.71 -7.67 -3.40
C GLY A 111 -13.96 -6.80 -4.40
N GLU A 112 -14.55 -5.69 -4.81
CA GLU A 112 -13.94 -4.76 -5.75
C GLU A 112 -13.28 -3.60 -5.02
N THR A 113 -12.03 -3.30 -5.34
CA THR A 113 -11.33 -2.12 -4.82
C THR A 113 -11.12 -1.10 -5.92
N LYS A 114 -11.40 0.18 -5.61
CA LYS A 114 -11.11 1.30 -6.49
C LYS A 114 -10.21 2.30 -5.79
N HIS A 115 -9.25 2.80 -6.54
CA HIS A 115 -8.38 3.87 -6.08
C HIS A 115 -9.18 5.12 -5.70
N SER A 116 -8.80 5.71 -4.57
CA SER A 116 -9.24 7.04 -4.12
C SER A 116 -8.11 7.65 -3.29
N GLU A 117 -7.95 8.95 -3.33
CA GLU A 117 -7.03 9.64 -2.44
C GLU A 117 -7.43 9.39 -0.97
N PHE A 118 -6.46 9.09 -0.12
CA PHE A 118 -6.69 8.63 1.25
C PHE A 118 -7.71 9.48 2.03
N PRO A 119 -7.58 10.83 2.10
CA PRO A 119 -8.52 11.66 2.87
C PRO A 119 -9.94 11.71 2.27
N THR A 120 -10.13 11.24 1.02
CA THR A 120 -11.43 11.26 0.36
C THR A 120 -12.24 9.98 0.54
N ILE A 121 -11.65 8.92 1.11
CA ILE A 121 -12.30 7.61 1.24
C ILE A 121 -13.44 7.66 2.26
N ILE A 122 -13.17 8.12 3.49
CA ILE A 122 -14.17 8.20 4.57
C ILE A 122 -15.39 9.04 4.15
N PRO A 123 -15.24 10.25 3.57
CA PRO A 123 -16.38 11.04 3.09
C PRO A 123 -17.22 10.38 1.98
N ALA A 124 -16.66 9.38 1.27
CA ALA A 124 -17.33 8.69 0.17
C ALA A 124 -18.03 7.38 0.58
N LEU A 125 -17.94 6.99 1.86
CA LEU A 125 -18.62 5.80 2.39
C LEU A 125 -20.14 5.97 2.35
N GLY A 126 -20.84 4.86 2.15
CA GLY A 126 -22.31 4.84 1.99
C GLY A 126 -22.80 5.33 0.63
N THR A 127 -21.95 5.98 -0.18
CA THR A 127 -22.29 6.46 -1.52
C THR A 127 -21.48 5.77 -2.61
N LYS A 128 -20.19 6.06 -2.70
CA LYS A 128 -19.28 5.48 -3.69
C LYS A 128 -18.75 4.13 -3.25
N PHE A 129 -18.45 3.99 -1.97
CA PHE A 129 -17.86 2.81 -1.34
C PHE A 129 -18.79 2.29 -0.23
N ASP A 130 -18.76 0.99 -0.02
CA ASP A 130 -19.43 0.30 1.11
C ASP A 130 -18.48 0.27 2.31
N VAL A 131 -17.19 0.03 2.04
CA VAL A 131 -16.12 -0.03 3.04
C VAL A 131 -14.91 0.79 2.59
N GLY A 132 -14.10 1.22 3.54
CA GLY A 132 -12.76 1.74 3.35
C GLY A 132 -11.77 0.81 4.04
N ILE A 133 -11.04 0.02 3.26
CA ILE A 133 -9.94 -0.82 3.74
C ILE A 133 -8.67 -0.28 3.08
N SER A 134 -7.93 0.52 3.81
CA SER A 134 -6.77 1.27 3.35
C SER A 134 -5.88 1.67 4.52
N SER A 135 -5.50 0.68 5.34
CA SER A 135 -4.59 0.84 6.48
C SER A 135 -4.99 1.98 7.45
N PHE A 136 -6.30 2.23 7.62
CA PHE A 136 -6.77 3.29 8.49
C PHE A 136 -6.43 3.01 9.95
N THR A 137 -5.50 3.75 10.52
CA THR A 137 -5.33 3.80 11.98
C THR A 137 -6.65 4.19 12.62
N ILE A 138 -7.12 3.42 13.60
CA ILE A 138 -8.30 3.78 14.39
C ILE A 138 -7.92 4.94 15.30
N THR A 139 -8.66 6.04 15.19
CA THR A 139 -8.51 7.23 16.04
C THR A 139 -9.88 7.69 16.54
N THR A 140 -9.92 8.34 17.69
CA THR A 140 -11.16 8.90 18.24
C THR A 140 -11.86 9.84 17.24
N GLU A 141 -11.09 10.60 16.45
CA GLU A 141 -11.65 11.50 15.44
C GLU A 141 -12.34 10.72 14.31
N ARG A 142 -11.72 9.66 13.81
CA ARG A 142 -12.29 8.80 12.75
C ARG A 142 -13.52 8.06 13.26
N GLU A 143 -13.49 7.56 14.49
CA GLU A 143 -14.64 6.89 15.11
C GLU A 143 -15.86 7.80 15.31
N GLN A 144 -15.68 9.10 15.42
CA GLN A 144 -16.81 10.05 15.44
C GLN A 144 -17.52 10.11 14.08
N GLN A 145 -16.79 9.87 12.98
CA GLN A 145 -17.31 10.01 11.61
C GLN A 145 -17.84 8.69 11.05
N VAL A 146 -17.21 7.56 11.38
CA VAL A 146 -17.48 6.23 10.81
C VAL A 146 -17.47 5.16 11.89
N ASN A 147 -18.00 3.97 11.57
CA ASN A 147 -17.73 2.77 12.35
C ASN A 147 -16.41 2.17 11.87
N MET A 148 -15.61 1.66 12.81
CA MET A 148 -14.32 1.03 12.50
C MET A 148 -14.26 -0.37 13.11
N VAL A 149 -13.98 -1.37 12.29
CA VAL A 149 -13.79 -2.77 12.70
C VAL A 149 -12.30 -3.09 12.64
N SER A 150 -11.68 -3.36 13.79
CA SER A 150 -10.24 -3.61 13.87
C SER A 150 -9.83 -4.93 13.23
N TYR A 151 -8.63 -4.96 12.59
CA TYR A 151 -8.11 -6.19 11.95
C TYR A 151 -6.60 -6.38 12.09
N LEU A 152 -5.82 -5.31 12.19
CA LEU A 152 -4.37 -5.30 12.36
C LEU A 152 -3.95 -4.42 13.54
N ASN A 153 -2.75 -4.64 14.06
CA ASN A 153 -2.07 -3.71 14.96
C ASN A 153 -0.70 -3.35 14.37
N VAL A 154 -0.53 -2.11 13.97
CA VAL A 154 0.68 -1.64 13.27
C VAL A 154 1.17 -0.36 13.92
N GLY A 155 2.48 -0.23 14.08
CA GLY A 155 3.11 0.99 14.58
C GLY A 155 3.71 1.83 13.46
N SER A 156 4.01 3.07 13.77
CA SER A 156 4.72 3.99 12.90
C SER A 156 6.24 3.75 12.94
N ALA A 157 6.92 4.00 11.82
CA ALA A 157 8.36 3.87 11.72
C ALA A 157 8.96 5.00 10.86
N TRP A 158 10.16 5.42 11.24
CA TRP A 158 10.96 6.36 10.47
C TRP A 158 11.74 5.62 9.37
N GLY A 159 11.65 6.09 8.14
CA GLY A 159 12.48 5.65 7.02
C GLY A 159 13.44 6.75 6.59
N VAL A 160 14.70 6.38 6.33
CA VAL A 160 15.74 7.26 5.82
C VAL A 160 16.44 6.63 4.62
N ALA A 161 17.14 7.42 3.81
CA ALA A 161 18.04 6.87 2.82
C ALA A 161 19.18 6.11 3.55
N THR A 162 19.59 4.96 3.01
CA THR A 162 20.56 4.07 3.64
C THR A 162 21.86 4.78 4.01
N GLY A 163 22.33 4.52 5.23
CA GLY A 163 23.46 5.21 5.84
C GLY A 163 23.11 6.57 6.42
N ASN A 164 21.83 6.94 6.41
CA ASN A 164 21.34 8.20 7.00
C ASN A 164 22.19 9.44 6.64
N PRO A 165 22.35 9.74 5.34
CA PRO A 165 23.30 10.79 4.89
C PRO A 165 22.93 12.20 5.35
N LYS A 166 21.69 12.39 5.80
CA LYS A 166 21.20 13.66 6.36
C LYS A 166 21.36 13.76 7.88
N ASN A 167 21.90 12.71 8.53
CA ASN A 167 22.04 12.62 9.99
C ASN A 167 20.71 12.86 10.73
N PHE A 168 19.61 12.38 10.18
CA PHE A 168 18.31 12.48 10.83
C PHE A 168 18.33 11.77 12.18
N ASN A 169 17.81 12.44 13.21
CA ASN A 169 17.71 11.89 14.55
C ASN A 169 16.24 11.73 14.97
N PRO A 170 15.69 10.49 15.07
CA PRO A 170 14.31 10.25 15.48
C PRO A 170 13.95 10.84 16.85
N SER A 171 14.94 10.95 17.75
CA SER A 171 14.74 11.50 19.10
C SER A 171 14.76 13.03 19.16
N ASP A 172 15.22 13.68 18.11
CA ASP A 172 15.22 15.14 17.96
C ASP A 172 15.07 15.52 16.48
N PRO A 173 13.85 15.41 15.92
CA PRO A 173 13.60 15.65 14.51
C PRO A 173 13.46 17.13 14.15
N CYS A 174 13.70 18.04 15.09
CA CYS A 174 13.51 19.47 14.92
C CYS A 174 14.39 20.03 13.80
N GLY A 175 13.77 20.80 12.88
CA GLY A 175 14.43 21.38 11.72
C GLY A 175 14.54 20.46 10.50
N ALA A 176 14.14 19.19 10.63
CA ALA A 176 14.17 18.23 9.53
C ALA A 176 13.04 18.49 8.50
N THR A 177 13.25 17.97 7.29
CA THR A 177 12.22 17.87 6.24
C THR A 177 11.72 16.44 6.20
N ILE A 178 10.45 16.23 6.58
CA ILE A 178 9.82 14.92 6.75
C ILE A 178 8.70 14.77 5.72
N ALA A 179 8.76 13.71 4.90
CA ALA A 179 7.71 13.39 3.95
C ALA A 179 6.72 12.38 4.54
N VAL A 180 5.44 12.60 4.30
CA VAL A 180 4.32 11.77 4.81
C VAL A 180 3.23 11.68 3.75
N GLN A 181 2.37 10.67 3.88
CA GLN A 181 1.16 10.65 3.06
C GLN A 181 0.08 11.57 3.68
N THR A 182 -0.61 12.31 2.82
CA THR A 182 -1.64 13.28 3.21
C THR A 182 -2.82 12.60 3.91
N GLY A 183 -3.28 13.19 5.02
CA GLY A 183 -4.44 12.77 5.80
C GLY A 183 -4.19 11.56 6.71
N THR A 184 -2.93 11.14 6.87
CA THR A 184 -2.54 10.03 7.75
C THR A 184 -2.33 10.48 9.19
N ALA A 185 -2.41 9.54 10.13
CA ALA A 185 -2.02 9.79 11.53
C ALA A 185 -0.54 10.22 11.63
N GLN A 186 0.30 9.74 10.71
CA GLN A 186 1.71 10.12 10.65
C GLN A 186 1.91 11.59 10.23
N GLU A 187 1.05 12.13 9.36
CA GLU A 187 1.07 13.57 9.04
C GLU A 187 0.71 14.41 10.28
N GLU A 188 -0.35 14.02 11.00
CA GLU A 188 -0.78 14.70 12.23
C GLU A 188 0.31 14.63 13.32
N TYR A 189 0.93 13.46 13.48
CA TYR A 189 2.04 13.28 14.42
C TYR A 189 3.24 14.16 14.05
N ALA A 190 3.64 14.22 12.78
CA ALA A 190 4.74 15.08 12.34
C ALA A 190 4.42 16.57 12.54
N ALA A 191 3.16 16.98 12.36
CA ALA A 191 2.71 18.34 12.64
C ALA A 191 2.79 18.66 14.14
N THR A 192 2.34 17.76 14.99
CA THR A 192 2.41 17.89 16.46
C THR A 192 3.88 18.03 16.93
N LEU A 193 4.78 17.16 16.44
CA LEU A 193 6.20 17.26 16.73
C LEU A 193 6.79 18.62 16.27
N SER A 194 6.32 19.13 15.12
CA SER A 194 6.75 20.44 14.62
C SER A 194 6.37 21.57 15.59
N ASP A 195 5.16 21.52 16.13
CA ASP A 195 4.69 22.53 17.09
C ASP A 195 5.46 22.42 18.43
N GLU A 196 5.77 21.21 18.89
CA GLU A 196 6.61 20.95 20.05
C GLU A 196 8.02 21.51 19.86
N CYS A 197 8.61 21.31 18.68
CA CYS A 197 9.92 21.88 18.34
C CYS A 197 9.93 23.41 18.44
N VAL A 198 8.89 24.06 17.88
CA VAL A 198 8.74 25.52 17.93
C VAL A 198 8.56 25.98 19.37
N ALA A 199 7.72 25.31 20.16
CA ALA A 199 7.50 25.62 21.57
C ALA A 199 8.80 25.49 22.42
N ALA A 200 9.68 24.56 22.05
CA ALA A 200 10.99 24.37 22.65
C ALA A 200 12.06 25.34 22.14
N GLY A 201 11.72 26.30 21.25
CA GLY A 201 12.65 27.25 20.66
C GLY A 201 13.61 26.62 19.64
N LYS A 202 13.28 25.43 19.11
CA LYS A 202 14.05 24.73 18.09
C LYS A 202 13.52 25.02 16.66
N GLY A 203 14.23 24.50 15.65
CA GLY A 203 13.80 24.62 14.25
C GLY A 203 12.50 23.90 13.99
N LYS A 204 11.59 24.54 13.24
CA LYS A 204 10.33 23.91 12.79
C LYS A 204 10.62 22.72 11.89
N ILE A 205 9.85 21.62 12.04
CA ILE A 205 9.86 20.53 11.07
C ILE A 205 9.15 21.01 9.79
N THR A 206 9.73 20.73 8.64
CA THR A 206 9.08 20.96 7.35
C THR A 206 8.36 19.67 6.95
N VAL A 207 7.05 19.60 7.20
CA VAL A 207 6.22 18.45 6.80
C VAL A 207 5.90 18.59 5.30
N MET A 208 6.16 17.52 4.54
CA MET A 208 5.98 17.45 3.09
C MET A 208 4.93 16.37 2.76
N PRO A 209 3.64 16.74 2.67
CA PRO A 209 2.57 15.78 2.36
C PRO A 209 2.59 15.40 0.88
N HIS A 210 2.27 14.12 0.61
CA HIS A 210 2.13 13.51 -0.71
C HIS A 210 0.83 12.72 -0.80
N GLU A 211 0.22 12.67 -1.97
CA GLU A 211 -0.98 11.85 -2.20
C GLU A 211 -0.70 10.35 -2.05
N LEU A 212 0.46 9.89 -2.54
CA LEU A 212 0.87 8.49 -2.51
C LEU A 212 2.20 8.33 -1.77
N GLN A 213 2.25 7.36 -0.86
CA GLN A 213 3.49 7.01 -0.14
C GLN A 213 4.59 6.49 -1.08
N THR A 214 4.23 5.81 -2.17
CA THR A 214 5.18 5.31 -3.17
C THR A 214 6.01 6.42 -3.83
N ASP A 215 5.46 7.63 -3.97
CA ASP A 215 6.18 8.78 -4.54
C ASP A 215 7.29 9.29 -3.64
N ILE A 216 7.17 9.06 -2.33
CA ILE A 216 8.13 9.52 -1.32
C ILE A 216 9.45 8.74 -1.44
N ALA A 217 9.40 7.42 -1.67
CA ALA A 217 10.56 6.56 -1.69
C ALA A 217 11.65 7.04 -2.68
N THR A 218 11.26 7.36 -3.92
CA THR A 218 12.18 7.86 -4.94
C THR A 218 12.81 9.20 -4.56
N LYS A 219 12.02 10.10 -4.00
CA LYS A 219 12.47 11.43 -3.58
C LYS A 219 13.37 11.38 -2.36
N LEU A 220 13.08 10.46 -1.41
CA LEU A 220 13.91 10.22 -0.23
C LEU A 220 15.29 9.68 -0.63
N ILE A 221 15.35 8.67 -1.52
CA ILE A 221 16.61 8.15 -2.08
C ILE A 221 17.38 9.26 -2.81
N GLY A 222 16.67 10.15 -3.50
CA GLY A 222 17.24 11.31 -4.19
C GLY A 222 17.69 12.44 -3.27
N GLY A 223 17.55 12.28 -1.94
CA GLY A 223 18.01 13.26 -0.94
C GLY A 223 17.15 14.52 -0.81
N GLN A 224 15.89 14.49 -1.32
CA GLN A 224 14.99 15.64 -1.19
C GLN A 224 14.44 15.80 0.24
N TYR A 225 14.35 14.69 0.99
CA TYR A 225 13.84 14.64 2.37
C TYR A 225 14.91 14.09 3.31
N ASP A 226 14.81 14.44 4.58
CA ASP A 226 15.68 13.91 5.62
C ASP A 226 15.15 12.55 6.10
N ALA A 227 13.83 12.42 6.21
CA ALA A 227 13.13 11.19 6.58
C ALA A 227 11.74 11.11 5.96
N THR A 228 11.15 9.93 6.03
CA THR A 228 9.70 9.69 5.88
C THR A 228 9.15 9.04 7.12
N LEU A 229 7.86 9.22 7.37
CA LEU A 229 7.13 8.55 8.43
C LEU A 229 5.92 7.83 7.83
N ALA A 230 5.81 6.54 8.10
CA ALA A 230 4.72 5.67 7.62
C ALA A 230 4.59 4.47 8.55
N ASP A 231 3.65 3.58 8.25
CA ASP A 231 3.52 2.30 8.94
C ASP A 231 4.80 1.46 8.82
N SER A 232 5.14 0.75 9.88
CA SER A 232 6.36 -0.07 9.94
C SER A 232 6.39 -1.15 8.85
N THR A 233 5.23 -1.72 8.50
CA THR A 233 5.08 -2.66 7.38
C THR A 233 5.45 -2.04 6.04
N VAL A 234 5.08 -0.78 5.82
CA VAL A 234 5.38 -0.02 4.59
C VAL A 234 6.86 0.34 4.51
N ILE A 235 7.47 0.77 5.62
CA ILE A 235 8.91 1.06 5.66
C ILE A 235 9.71 -0.22 5.41
N GLY A 236 9.35 -1.35 6.04
CA GLY A 236 10.00 -2.64 5.84
C GLY A 236 9.89 -3.15 4.41
N TYR A 237 8.70 -3.07 3.81
CA TYR A 237 8.48 -3.43 2.41
C TYR A 237 9.30 -2.53 1.47
N THR A 238 9.24 -1.22 1.66
CA THR A 238 9.99 -0.24 0.84
C THR A 238 11.50 -0.47 0.93
N SER A 239 12.01 -0.80 2.11
CA SER A 239 13.42 -1.18 2.30
C SER A 239 13.80 -2.35 1.39
N THR A 240 13.00 -3.42 1.42
CA THR A 240 13.22 -4.63 0.60
C THR A 240 13.12 -4.31 -0.90
N GLN A 241 12.07 -3.64 -1.32
CA GLN A 241 11.80 -3.35 -2.74
C GLN A 241 12.81 -2.36 -3.34
N SER A 242 13.32 -1.44 -2.55
CA SER A 242 14.36 -0.49 -2.99
C SER A 242 15.76 -1.15 -3.12
N GLY A 243 15.89 -2.44 -2.79
CA GLY A 243 17.19 -3.11 -2.71
C GLY A 243 18.05 -2.56 -1.59
N GLY A 244 17.44 -2.22 -0.46
CA GLY A 244 18.13 -1.69 0.72
C GLY A 244 18.56 -0.24 0.59
N LYS A 245 17.98 0.56 -0.33
CA LYS A 245 18.30 2.01 -0.46
C LYS A 245 17.55 2.88 0.54
N ILE A 246 16.57 2.32 1.22
CA ILE A 246 15.86 2.91 2.35
C ILE A 246 16.03 1.96 3.52
N GLU A 247 16.23 2.49 4.71
CA GLU A 247 16.29 1.72 5.95
C GLU A 247 15.41 2.37 7.02
N GLN A 248 14.91 1.53 7.92
CA GLN A 248 14.26 2.01 9.14
C GLN A 248 15.33 2.54 10.09
N ILE A 249 15.05 3.65 10.74
CA ILE A 249 15.89 4.21 11.82
C ILE A 249 15.03 4.35 13.09
N GLY A 250 15.61 3.93 14.21
CA GLY A 250 14.88 3.87 15.49
C GLY A 250 13.92 2.68 15.57
N GLU A 251 13.23 2.59 16.69
CA GLU A 251 12.23 1.55 16.96
C GLU A 251 10.89 1.91 16.31
N THR A 252 10.05 0.91 16.11
CA THR A 252 8.63 1.11 15.79
C THR A 252 7.92 1.67 17.03
N PHE A 253 7.07 2.65 16.86
CA PHE A 253 6.40 3.37 17.94
C PHE A 253 4.92 3.62 17.62
N GLU A 254 4.14 4.06 18.62
CA GLU A 254 2.71 4.36 18.47
C GLU A 254 1.91 3.26 17.77
N SER A 255 2.14 1.99 18.20
CA SER A 255 1.36 0.88 17.68
C SER A 255 -0.12 1.05 18.04
N ALA A 256 -0.96 1.04 17.01
CA ALA A 256 -2.39 1.24 17.12
C ALA A 256 -3.14 0.24 16.23
N PRO A 257 -4.39 -0.10 16.56
CA PRO A 257 -5.21 -0.91 15.68
C PRO A 257 -5.53 -0.16 14.39
N GLN A 258 -5.52 -0.90 13.28
CA GLN A 258 -6.07 -0.45 12.00
C GLN A 258 -7.47 -1.04 11.82
N GLY A 259 -8.36 -0.29 11.17
CA GLY A 259 -9.76 -0.64 11.05
C GLY A 259 -10.33 -0.49 9.65
N ILE A 260 -11.32 -1.33 9.37
CA ILE A 260 -12.20 -1.21 8.22
C ILE A 260 -13.21 -0.11 8.54
N ALA A 261 -13.21 0.96 7.74
CA ALA A 261 -14.14 2.07 7.89
C ALA A 261 -15.46 1.78 7.16
N ILE A 262 -16.60 2.02 7.84
CA ILE A 262 -17.96 1.79 7.34
C ILE A 262 -18.80 3.00 7.71
N ALA A 263 -19.75 3.39 6.84
CA ALA A 263 -20.64 4.52 7.12
C ALA A 263 -21.29 4.38 8.49
N LYS A 264 -21.34 5.51 9.25
CA LYS A 264 -21.78 5.50 10.66
C LYS A 264 -23.21 5.00 10.87
N ASP A 265 -24.07 5.21 9.89
CA ASP A 265 -25.48 4.84 9.89
C ASP A 265 -25.76 3.45 9.31
N ASP A 266 -24.76 2.76 8.72
CA ASP A 266 -24.92 1.40 8.18
C ASP A 266 -24.56 0.33 9.24
N ALA A 267 -25.42 0.21 10.25
CA ALA A 267 -25.23 -0.77 11.33
C ALA A 267 -25.31 -2.21 10.82
N GLN A 268 -26.11 -2.48 9.79
CA GLN A 268 -26.29 -3.83 9.26
C GLN A 268 -25.02 -4.31 8.53
N LEU A 269 -24.42 -3.47 7.68
CA LEU A 269 -23.16 -3.80 7.03
C LEU A 269 -22.01 -3.89 8.06
N THR A 270 -22.00 -3.00 9.06
CA THR A 270 -21.02 -3.04 10.14
C THR A 270 -21.03 -4.38 10.87
N GLU A 271 -22.22 -4.91 11.23
CA GLU A 271 -22.34 -6.22 11.86
C GLU A 271 -21.87 -7.36 10.94
N ALA A 272 -22.25 -7.31 9.65
CA ALA A 272 -21.84 -8.32 8.68
C ALA A 272 -20.31 -8.34 8.51
N VAL A 273 -19.67 -7.17 8.36
CA VAL A 273 -18.21 -7.05 8.21
C VAL A 273 -17.48 -7.48 9.48
N GLN A 274 -17.96 -7.08 10.66
CA GLN A 274 -17.35 -7.49 11.93
C GLN A 274 -17.36 -9.01 12.10
N LYS A 275 -18.50 -9.67 11.84
CA LYS A 275 -18.60 -11.12 11.93
C LYS A 275 -17.77 -11.84 10.87
N ALA A 276 -17.72 -11.29 9.66
CA ALA A 276 -16.88 -11.85 8.60
C ALA A 276 -15.39 -11.73 8.95
N MET A 277 -14.95 -10.59 9.49
CA MET A 277 -13.57 -10.41 9.95
C MET A 277 -13.24 -11.34 11.11
N GLN A 278 -14.13 -11.46 12.10
CA GLN A 278 -13.93 -12.41 13.21
C GLN A 278 -13.79 -13.86 12.70
N TYR A 279 -14.62 -14.25 11.72
CA TYR A 279 -14.50 -15.56 11.10
C TYR A 279 -13.12 -15.77 10.43
N LEU A 280 -12.62 -14.77 9.69
CA LEU A 280 -11.28 -14.84 9.08
C LEU A 280 -10.17 -14.96 10.15
N MET A 281 -10.32 -14.31 11.29
CA MET A 281 -9.40 -14.41 12.44
C MET A 281 -9.47 -15.81 13.08
N ASP A 282 -10.66 -16.29 13.42
CA ASP A 282 -10.88 -17.57 14.13
C ASP A 282 -10.41 -18.77 13.31
N THR A 283 -10.48 -18.68 11.98
CA THR A 283 -10.07 -19.75 11.06
C THR A 283 -8.63 -19.63 10.57
N GLY A 284 -7.92 -18.55 10.92
CA GLY A 284 -6.54 -18.30 10.53
C GLY A 284 -6.36 -17.71 9.13
N TYR A 285 -7.44 -17.53 8.34
CA TYR A 285 -7.35 -16.95 7.01
C TYR A 285 -6.76 -15.54 7.00
N LEU A 286 -7.06 -14.71 8.01
CA LEU A 286 -6.44 -13.39 8.13
C LEU A 286 -4.92 -13.49 8.22
N THR A 287 -4.41 -14.37 9.10
CA THR A 287 -2.97 -14.59 9.26
C THR A 287 -2.32 -15.10 7.98
N ASP A 288 -2.97 -16.03 7.26
CA ASP A 288 -2.47 -16.58 6.01
C ASP A 288 -2.40 -15.53 4.89
N ILE A 289 -3.44 -14.66 4.78
CA ILE A 289 -3.43 -13.52 3.86
C ILE A 289 -2.25 -12.61 4.18
N LEU A 290 -2.08 -12.22 5.43
CA LEU A 290 -1.02 -11.32 5.86
C LEU A 290 0.38 -11.93 5.67
N ALA A 291 0.55 -13.24 5.91
CA ALA A 291 1.80 -13.98 5.70
C ALA A 291 2.29 -13.91 4.25
N THR A 292 1.35 -13.87 3.28
CA THR A 292 1.67 -13.69 1.86
C THR A 292 2.47 -12.40 1.61
N TYR A 293 2.27 -11.40 2.47
CA TYR A 293 2.88 -10.07 2.38
C TYR A 293 3.92 -9.79 3.49
N GLY A 294 4.22 -10.79 4.34
CA GLY A 294 5.17 -10.64 5.45
C GLY A 294 4.66 -9.77 6.61
N ALA A 295 3.34 -9.70 6.79
CA ALA A 295 2.66 -8.89 7.81
C ALA A 295 1.88 -9.72 8.85
N ASP A 296 2.10 -11.03 8.91
CA ASP A 296 1.39 -11.97 9.79
C ASP A 296 1.48 -11.63 11.27
N ASN A 297 2.61 -11.07 11.70
CA ASN A 297 2.79 -10.62 13.09
C ASN A 297 1.88 -9.46 13.51
N ALA A 298 1.26 -8.77 12.55
CA ALA A 298 0.36 -7.65 12.81
C ALA A 298 -1.11 -8.09 13.00
N ALA A 299 -1.45 -9.36 12.74
CA ALA A 299 -2.81 -9.87 12.83
C ALA A 299 -3.39 -9.71 14.23
N LEU A 300 -4.59 -9.13 14.33
CA LEU A 300 -5.40 -9.19 15.55
C LEU A 300 -6.17 -10.52 15.61
N THR A 301 -6.57 -10.91 16.81
CA THR A 301 -7.37 -12.12 17.06
C THR A 301 -8.84 -11.82 17.38
N THR A 302 -9.18 -10.54 17.54
CA THR A 302 -10.54 -10.07 17.84
C THR A 302 -10.87 -8.88 16.96
N ALA A 303 -11.98 -8.99 16.23
CA ALA A 303 -12.54 -7.90 15.44
C ALA A 303 -13.41 -7.01 16.30
N GLU A 304 -12.81 -6.00 16.93
CA GLU A 304 -13.53 -5.05 17.79
C GLU A 304 -14.18 -3.94 16.94
N LEU A 305 -15.41 -3.59 17.32
CA LEU A 305 -16.10 -2.42 16.77
C LEU A 305 -15.80 -1.19 17.59
N ASN A 306 -15.23 -0.17 16.98
CA ASN A 306 -14.85 1.09 17.61
C ASN A 306 -14.08 0.85 18.94
N PRO A 307 -12.91 0.17 18.88
CA PRO A 307 -12.13 -0.13 20.08
C PRO A 307 -11.64 1.15 20.73
N SER A 308 -11.58 1.19 22.04
CA SER A 308 -11.00 2.34 22.76
C SER A 308 -9.54 2.54 22.36
N VAL A 309 -9.23 3.69 21.80
CA VAL A 309 -7.86 4.11 21.46
C VAL A 309 -7.42 5.23 22.42
N ASN A 310 -6.16 5.19 22.85
CA ASN A 310 -5.59 6.16 23.80
C ASN A 310 -5.06 7.38 23.08
#